data_a083d5e5638d7b679ce84973522e9090
#
_entry.id   a083d5e5638d7b679ce84973522e9090
#
_cell.length_a   1.000
_cell.length_b   1.000
_cell.length_c   1.000
_cell.angle_alpha   90.00
_cell.angle_beta   90.00
_cell.angle_gamma   90.00
#
_symmetry.space_group_name_H-M   'P 1'
#
loop_
_entity.id
_entity.type
_entity.pdbx_description
1 polymer ?
#
loop_
_entity_poly.entity_id
_entity_poly.type
_entity_poly.pdbx_seq_one_letter_code
_entity_poly.pdbx_strand_id
1 'polypeptide(L)'
;MSLRFSRTRRAPRGFTLIELIVVMAIVALLTSIAAPRYFASLQKGRETALLSSLNTMRDAIDQFAADKGRYPDSLQELAQQRYIRELPEDPLTGSRDTWVELAPPSELQATGRLWDVRSGAAGRASDGRLFADW
;
A
#
# COMPACT_ATOMS: atom_id res chain seq x y z
N MET A 1 -43.10 -30.70 -55.65
CA MET A 1 -43.75 -29.86 -54.59
C MET A 1 -42.66 -29.35 -53.67
N SER A 2 -42.12 -28.15 -53.98
CA SER A 2 -40.95 -27.58 -53.23
C SER A 2 -41.45 -26.61 -52.20
N LEU A 3 -41.32 -26.99 -50.93
CA LEU A 3 -41.62 -26.13 -49.82
C LEU A 3 -40.43 -25.15 -49.60
N ARG A 4 -40.61 -23.89 -49.98
CA ARG A 4 -39.71 -22.80 -49.66
C ARG A 4 -39.89 -22.39 -48.20
N PHE A 5 -38.96 -22.77 -47.32
CA PHE A 5 -38.87 -22.23 -45.99
C PHE A 5 -38.34 -20.80 -46.08
N SER A 6 -39.25 -19.84 -45.88
CA SER A 6 -38.90 -18.43 -45.71
C SER A 6 -38.27 -18.23 -44.32
N ARG A 7 -36.93 -18.12 -44.26
CA ARG A 7 -36.22 -17.66 -43.05
C ARG A 7 -36.47 -16.17 -42.89
N THR A 8 -37.37 -15.79 -42.00
CA THR A 8 -37.52 -14.42 -41.54
C THR A 8 -36.22 -14.02 -40.79
N ARG A 9 -35.35 -13.28 -41.49
CA ARG A 9 -34.22 -12.61 -40.85
C ARG A 9 -34.80 -11.53 -39.91
N ARG A 10 -34.76 -11.79 -38.59
CA ARG A 10 -34.98 -10.74 -37.59
C ARG A 10 -33.87 -9.70 -37.77
N ALA A 11 -34.23 -8.48 -38.12
CA ALA A 11 -33.31 -7.35 -38.18
C ALA A 11 -32.64 -7.16 -36.83
N PRO A 12 -31.32 -6.95 -36.76
CA PRO A 12 -30.64 -6.67 -35.53
C PRO A 12 -31.22 -5.37 -34.94
N ARG A 13 -31.79 -5.45 -33.76
CA ARG A 13 -32.25 -4.27 -33.02
C ARG A 13 -31.04 -3.53 -32.52
N GLY A 14 -30.74 -2.38 -33.08
CA GLY A 14 -29.73 -1.44 -32.59
C GLY A 14 -30.21 -0.70 -31.37
N PHE A 15 -29.27 -0.17 -30.56
CA PHE A 15 -29.57 0.73 -29.45
C PHE A 15 -30.04 2.09 -29.92
N THR A 16 -30.97 2.70 -29.17
CA THR A 16 -31.37 4.10 -29.41
C THR A 16 -30.36 5.06 -28.79
N LEU A 17 -30.25 6.27 -29.34
CA LEU A 17 -29.37 7.30 -28.79
C LEU A 17 -29.71 7.63 -27.32
N ILE A 18 -31.02 7.73 -27.00
CA ILE A 18 -31.49 8.02 -25.65
C ILE A 18 -31.15 6.90 -24.68
N GLU A 19 -31.22 5.65 -25.10
CA GLU A 19 -30.85 4.49 -24.27
C GLU A 19 -29.38 4.53 -23.91
N LEU A 20 -28.51 4.91 -24.84
CA LEU A 20 -27.08 5.09 -24.58
C LEU A 20 -26.81 6.24 -23.59
N ILE A 21 -27.50 7.40 -23.76
CA ILE A 21 -27.35 8.55 -22.87
C ILE A 21 -27.80 8.20 -21.44
N VAL A 22 -28.92 7.51 -21.29
CA VAL A 22 -29.44 7.09 -19.99
C VAL A 22 -28.48 6.13 -19.29
N VAL A 23 -27.94 5.15 -20.02
CA VAL A 23 -26.93 4.22 -19.46
C VAL A 23 -25.69 4.96 -19.01
N MET A 24 -25.16 5.88 -19.84
CA MET A 24 -24.00 6.69 -19.46
C MET A 24 -24.28 7.57 -18.26
N ALA A 25 -25.47 8.15 -18.13
CA ALA A 25 -25.86 8.94 -16.95
C ALA A 25 -25.90 8.08 -15.69
N ILE A 26 -26.43 6.86 -15.75
CA ILE A 26 -26.48 5.94 -14.60
C ILE A 26 -25.05 5.51 -14.21
N VAL A 27 -24.22 5.15 -15.16
CA VAL A 27 -22.81 4.77 -14.90
C VAL A 27 -22.05 5.92 -14.28
N ALA A 28 -22.20 7.15 -14.78
CA ALA A 28 -21.57 8.33 -14.22
C ALA A 28 -22.01 8.58 -12.78
N LEU A 29 -23.31 8.46 -12.49
CA LEU A 29 -23.85 8.60 -11.14
C LEU A 29 -23.26 7.55 -10.16
N LEU A 30 -23.27 6.28 -10.56
CA LEU A 30 -22.71 5.20 -9.73
C LEU A 30 -21.21 5.38 -9.51
N THR A 31 -20.47 5.76 -10.53
CA THR A 31 -19.03 6.00 -10.45
C THR A 31 -18.69 7.16 -9.51
N SER A 32 -19.50 8.21 -9.50
CA SER A 32 -19.28 9.37 -8.64
C SER A 32 -19.36 9.02 -7.14
N ILE A 33 -20.10 7.99 -6.78
CA ILE A 33 -20.21 7.49 -5.40
C ILE A 33 -19.15 6.44 -5.10
N ALA A 34 -18.84 5.57 -6.06
CA ALA A 34 -17.93 4.43 -5.86
C ALA A 34 -16.45 4.85 -5.85
N ALA A 35 -16.05 5.78 -6.71
CA ALA A 35 -14.65 6.16 -6.86
C ALA A 35 -14.03 6.75 -5.57
N PRO A 36 -14.65 7.70 -4.86
CA PRO A 36 -14.08 8.23 -3.62
C PRO A 36 -13.89 7.15 -2.55
N ARG A 37 -14.83 6.23 -2.42
CA ARG A 37 -14.74 5.11 -1.46
C ARG A 37 -13.61 4.15 -1.80
N TYR A 38 -13.42 3.89 -3.08
CA TYR A 38 -12.33 3.03 -3.56
C TYR A 38 -10.96 3.62 -3.19
N PHE A 39 -10.73 4.91 -3.48
CA PHE A 39 -9.47 5.57 -3.15
C PHE A 39 -9.20 5.65 -1.64
N ALA A 40 -10.22 5.90 -0.82
CA ALA A 40 -10.09 5.88 0.63
C ALA A 40 -9.71 4.48 1.16
N SER A 41 -10.31 3.42 0.61
CA SER A 41 -9.99 2.03 0.96
C SER A 41 -8.56 1.66 0.57
N LEU A 42 -8.12 2.09 -0.62
CA LEU A 42 -6.75 1.87 -1.10
C LEU A 42 -5.71 2.57 -0.21
N GLN A 43 -5.98 3.82 0.18
CA GLN A 43 -5.12 4.57 1.10
C GLN A 43 -4.99 3.85 2.44
N LYS A 44 -6.09 3.44 3.03
CA LYS A 44 -6.10 2.68 4.29
C LYS A 44 -5.33 1.36 4.18
N GLY A 45 -5.43 0.67 3.05
CA GLY A 45 -4.65 -0.53 2.77
C GLY A 45 -3.14 -0.27 2.77
N ARG A 46 -2.69 0.82 2.15
CA ARG A 46 -1.28 1.24 2.16
C ARG A 46 -0.79 1.60 3.56
N GLU A 47 -1.60 2.29 4.35
CA GLU A 47 -1.27 2.63 5.74
C GLU A 47 -1.13 1.37 6.60
N THR A 48 -2.02 0.40 6.44
CA THR A 48 -1.93 -0.89 7.14
C THR A 48 -0.67 -1.67 6.74
N ALA A 49 -0.33 -1.69 5.47
CA ALA A 49 0.89 -2.31 4.97
C ALA A 49 2.15 -1.62 5.52
N LEU A 50 2.14 -0.28 5.60
CA LEU A 50 3.24 0.48 6.21
C LEU A 50 3.45 0.09 7.67
N LEU A 51 2.39 0.06 8.49
CA LEU A 51 2.48 -0.35 9.89
C LEU A 51 3.02 -1.77 10.04
N SER A 52 2.59 -2.70 9.19
CA SER A 52 3.11 -4.07 9.18
C SER A 52 4.60 -4.11 8.86
N SER A 53 5.07 -3.33 7.88
CA SER A 53 6.49 -3.25 7.53
C SER A 53 7.33 -2.63 8.65
N LEU A 54 6.84 -1.55 9.28
CA LEU A 54 7.50 -0.91 10.41
C LEU A 54 7.62 -1.87 11.60
N ASN A 55 6.54 -2.57 11.96
CA ASN A 55 6.56 -3.53 13.06
C ASN A 55 7.54 -4.68 12.78
N THR A 56 7.55 -5.22 11.57
CA THR A 56 8.50 -6.27 11.19
C THR A 56 9.95 -5.83 11.36
N MET A 57 10.29 -4.60 10.94
CA MET A 57 11.64 -4.07 11.09
C MET A 57 11.98 -3.77 12.56
N ARG A 58 11.04 -3.23 13.33
CA ARG A 58 11.22 -2.95 14.76
C ARG A 58 11.42 -4.23 15.57
N ASP A 59 10.62 -5.26 15.31
CA ASP A 59 10.79 -6.57 15.95
C ASP A 59 12.16 -7.18 15.62
N ALA A 60 12.63 -7.02 14.39
CA ALA A 60 13.96 -7.48 13.99
C ALA A 60 15.09 -6.71 14.66
N ILE A 61 14.94 -5.39 14.86
CA ILE A 61 15.89 -4.56 15.61
C ILE A 61 15.96 -5.04 17.06
N ASP A 62 14.81 -5.24 17.71
CA ASP A 62 14.74 -5.69 19.10
C ASP A 62 15.34 -7.08 19.29
N GLN A 63 15.05 -8.01 18.35
CA GLN A 63 15.63 -9.34 18.39
C GLN A 63 17.15 -9.32 18.19
N PHE A 64 17.63 -8.51 17.24
CA PHE A 64 19.08 -8.33 17.03
C PHE A 64 19.76 -7.79 18.30
N ALA A 65 19.14 -6.78 18.93
CA ALA A 65 19.68 -6.18 20.16
C ALA A 65 19.71 -7.19 21.33
N ALA A 66 18.68 -8.01 21.45
CA ALA A 66 18.64 -9.08 22.46
C ALA A 66 19.72 -10.15 22.23
N ASP A 67 19.96 -10.56 20.99
CA ASP A 67 20.91 -11.61 20.65
C ASP A 67 22.36 -11.12 20.68
N LYS A 68 22.63 -9.90 20.25
CA LYS A 68 23.99 -9.35 20.07
C LYS A 68 24.44 -8.43 21.21
N GLY A 69 23.55 -7.99 22.08
CA GLY A 69 23.87 -7.04 23.15
C GLY A 69 24.17 -5.62 22.65
N ARG A 70 23.88 -5.33 21.38
CA ARG A 70 24.01 -4.02 20.75
C ARG A 70 22.92 -3.81 19.70
N TYR A 71 22.63 -2.59 19.34
CA TYR A 71 21.77 -2.30 18.21
C TYR A 71 22.51 -2.53 16.87
N PRO A 72 21.80 -2.83 15.77
CA PRO A 72 22.41 -2.90 14.46
C PRO A 72 22.94 -1.53 14.01
N ASP A 73 23.85 -1.52 13.04
CA ASP A 73 24.38 -0.28 12.47
C ASP A 73 23.52 0.27 11.34
N SER A 74 22.71 -0.60 10.71
CA SER A 74 21.81 -0.23 9.60
C SER A 74 20.73 -1.29 9.40
N LEU A 75 19.69 -0.92 8.63
CA LEU A 75 18.66 -1.88 8.19
C LEU A 75 19.24 -3.01 7.32
N GLN A 76 20.28 -2.72 6.56
CA GLN A 76 20.96 -3.70 5.73
C GLN A 76 21.64 -4.79 6.57
N GLU A 77 22.16 -4.44 7.76
CA GLU A 77 22.74 -5.42 8.66
C GLU A 77 21.71 -6.46 9.13
N LEU A 78 20.47 -6.06 9.36
CA LEU A 78 19.37 -6.98 9.71
C LEU A 78 19.13 -8.03 8.61
N ALA A 79 19.18 -7.62 7.34
CA ALA A 79 19.05 -8.52 6.21
C ALA A 79 20.26 -9.43 6.05
N GLN A 80 21.48 -8.90 6.21
CA GLN A 80 22.73 -9.66 6.13
C GLN A 80 22.84 -10.73 7.23
N GLN A 81 22.40 -10.39 8.43
CA GLN A 81 22.37 -11.28 9.60
C GLN A 81 21.11 -12.17 9.65
N ARG A 82 20.24 -12.08 8.66
CA ARG A 82 19.01 -12.88 8.50
C ARG A 82 17.96 -12.70 9.59
N TYR A 83 17.91 -11.55 10.24
CA TYR A 83 16.80 -11.18 11.11
C TYR A 83 15.56 -10.79 10.32
N ILE A 84 15.75 -10.29 9.09
CA ILE A 84 14.72 -10.16 8.06
C ILE A 84 15.23 -10.83 6.78
N ARG A 85 14.30 -11.31 5.95
CA ARG A 85 14.68 -11.93 4.66
C ARG A 85 15.23 -10.92 3.68
N GLU A 86 14.53 -9.80 3.57
CA GLU A 86 14.89 -8.66 2.74
C GLU A 86 14.28 -7.40 3.34
N LEU A 87 14.84 -6.26 3.00
CA LEU A 87 14.29 -4.97 3.40
C LEU A 87 12.95 -4.76 2.70
N PRO A 88 11.85 -4.51 3.46
CA PRO A 88 10.54 -4.28 2.86
C PRO A 88 10.53 -2.98 2.07
N GLU A 89 9.70 -2.94 1.04
CA GLU A 89 9.40 -1.73 0.29
C GLU A 89 8.42 -0.87 1.09
N ASP A 90 8.67 0.43 1.16
CA ASP A 90 7.72 1.38 1.74
C ASP A 90 6.49 1.50 0.82
N PRO A 91 5.29 1.08 1.25
CA PRO A 91 4.11 1.07 0.38
C PRO A 91 3.62 2.46 -0.01
N LEU A 92 4.11 3.52 0.64
CA LEU A 92 3.75 4.91 0.33
C LEU A 92 4.69 5.54 -0.69
N THR A 93 5.99 5.22 -0.62
CA THR A 93 7.01 5.76 -1.53
C THR A 93 7.32 4.84 -2.70
N GLY A 94 7.00 3.55 -2.58
CA GLY A 94 7.35 2.52 -3.55
C GLY A 94 8.86 2.22 -3.61
N SER A 95 9.62 2.56 -2.56
CA SER A 95 11.07 2.38 -2.50
C SER A 95 11.51 1.71 -1.20
N ARG A 96 12.65 1.03 -1.26
CA ARG A 96 13.33 0.45 -0.09
C ARG A 96 14.34 1.40 0.54
N ASP A 97 14.67 2.48 -0.15
CA ASP A 97 15.73 3.42 0.24
C ASP A 97 15.20 4.66 0.96
N THR A 98 13.90 4.75 1.16
CA THR A 98 13.23 5.90 1.79
C THR A 98 12.96 5.72 3.28
N TRP A 99 13.40 4.60 3.86
CA TRP A 99 13.33 4.41 5.30
C TRP A 99 14.27 5.36 6.03
N VAL A 100 13.77 5.97 7.12
CA VAL A 100 14.55 6.87 7.97
C VAL A 100 15.00 6.09 9.20
N GLU A 101 16.31 5.90 9.31
CA GLU A 101 16.95 5.23 10.43
C GLU A 101 17.16 6.19 11.58
N LEU A 102 16.79 5.81 12.79
CA LEU A 102 16.93 6.62 13.99
C LEU A 102 17.95 5.99 14.94
N ALA A 103 18.86 6.82 15.41
CA ALA A 103 19.86 6.42 16.39
C ALA A 103 19.25 6.27 17.80
N PRO A 104 19.86 5.43 18.68
CA PRO A 104 19.44 5.35 20.07
C PRO A 104 19.54 6.70 20.76
N PRO A 105 18.61 7.03 21.67
CA PRO A 105 18.75 8.19 22.55
C PRO A 105 20.03 8.09 23.37
N SER A 106 20.70 9.23 23.58
CA SER A 106 21.98 9.30 24.33
C SER A 106 21.89 8.77 25.77
N GLU A 107 20.69 8.83 26.34
CA GLU A 107 20.44 8.35 27.72
C GLU A 107 20.55 6.82 27.85
N LEU A 108 20.34 6.08 26.77
CA LEU A 108 20.40 4.61 26.78
C LEU A 108 21.83 4.05 26.81
N GLN A 109 22.87 4.88 26.58
CA GLN A 109 24.28 4.47 26.50
C GLN A 109 24.50 3.20 25.65
N ALA A 110 23.61 2.98 24.67
CA ALA A 110 23.60 1.80 23.82
C ALA A 110 24.60 1.93 22.67
N THR A 111 25.22 0.81 22.31
CA THR A 111 26.06 0.73 21.13
C THR A 111 25.25 0.35 19.91
N GLY A 112 25.62 0.86 18.72
CA GLY A 112 24.91 0.70 17.44
C GLY A 112 24.23 2.01 17.01
N ARG A 113 23.75 2.03 15.77
CA ARG A 113 23.21 3.25 15.14
C ARG A 113 21.74 3.20 14.84
N LEU A 114 21.16 2.01 14.77
CA LEU A 114 19.76 1.80 14.40
C LEU A 114 18.97 1.33 15.61
N TRP A 115 18.22 2.25 16.20
CA TRP A 115 17.31 1.97 17.32
C TRP A 115 15.84 1.89 16.88
N ASP A 116 15.44 2.71 15.91
CA ASP A 116 14.08 2.75 15.38
C ASP A 116 14.10 3.12 13.91
N VAL A 117 12.98 2.90 13.23
CA VAL A 117 12.80 3.18 11.81
C VAL A 117 11.46 3.87 11.59
N ARG A 118 11.43 4.81 10.64
CA ARG A 118 10.23 5.52 10.20
C ARG A 118 10.13 5.54 8.70
N SER A 119 8.91 5.79 8.19
CA SER A 119 8.72 6.05 6.77
C SER A 119 9.29 7.42 6.39
N GLY A 120 9.94 7.49 5.23
CA GLY A 120 10.32 8.74 4.58
C GLY A 120 9.22 9.36 3.73
N ALA A 121 7.99 8.82 3.76
CA ALA A 121 6.88 9.36 3.00
C ALA A 121 6.44 10.72 3.53
N ALA A 122 6.15 11.63 2.61
CA ALA A 122 5.54 12.92 2.93
C ALA A 122 4.02 12.76 3.11
N GLY A 123 3.41 13.64 3.92
CA GLY A 123 1.97 13.70 4.07
C GLY A 123 1.46 13.14 5.38
N ARG A 124 0.14 12.96 5.43
CA ARG A 124 -0.58 12.53 6.62
C ARG A 124 -1.38 11.27 6.35
N ALA A 125 -1.49 10.46 7.39
CA ALA A 125 -2.38 9.31 7.41
C ALA A 125 -3.85 9.73 7.49
N SER A 126 -4.73 8.76 7.29
CA SER A 126 -6.18 8.95 7.38
C SER A 126 -6.65 9.41 8.77
N ASP A 127 -5.86 9.15 9.81
CA ASP A 127 -6.08 9.60 11.21
C ASP A 127 -5.51 11.00 11.51
N GLY A 128 -4.89 11.66 10.52
CA GLY A 128 -4.31 13.00 10.61
C GLY A 128 -2.87 13.08 11.09
N ARG A 129 -2.28 11.97 11.58
CA ARG A 129 -0.86 11.94 11.97
C ARG A 129 0.05 12.01 10.75
N LEU A 130 1.23 12.61 10.91
CA LEU A 130 2.26 12.56 9.89
C LEU A 130 2.83 11.14 9.76
N PHE A 131 3.10 10.68 8.54
CA PHE A 131 3.78 9.39 8.35
C PHE A 131 5.18 9.37 8.97
N ALA A 132 5.84 10.51 9.04
CA ALA A 132 7.12 10.68 9.69
C ALA A 132 7.09 10.44 11.23
N ASP A 133 5.90 10.38 11.82
CA ASP A 133 5.71 10.16 13.26
C ASP A 133 5.33 8.71 13.60
N TRP A 134 5.24 7.86 12.59
CA TRP A 134 4.83 6.47 12.73
C TRP A 134 5.99 5.54 13.12
#